data_4dcea3c14c1575eed8aa96389970beea
#
_entry.id   4dcea3c14c1575eed8aa96389970beea
#
_cell.length_a   1.000
_cell.length_b   1.000
_cell.length_c   1.000
_cell.angle_alpha   90.00
_cell.angle_beta   90.00
_cell.angle_gamma   90.00
#
_symmetry.space_group_name_H-M   'P 1'
#
loop_
_entity.id
_entity.type
_entity.pdbx_description
1 polymer ?
#
loop_
_entity_poly.entity_id
_entity_poly.type
_entity_poly.pdbx_seq_one_letter_code
_entity_poly.pdbx_strand_id
1 'polypeptide(L)'
;MQILRLPGIYGPGRSVLNTLKQGRARVIHKPDQVFCRIHVEDIAGACLHLMHRASQGQRPEVVNICDNRPAPSGDLIRLGASLMNQPPPAEECFEEAKQGMSAMARSFWSDNRRVSNQRLIRTLGYELLHPDFEVGLRDCWQQDALNQEPKETLAHQ
;
A
#
# COMPACT_ATOMS: atom_id res chain seq x y z
N MET A 1 10.07 -11.87 -22.03
CA MET A 1 8.91 -11.51 -21.13
C MET A 1 9.49 -11.10 -19.79
N GLN A 2 8.95 -10.07 -19.14
CA GLN A 2 9.33 -9.71 -17.76
C GLN A 2 8.12 -9.90 -16.86
N ILE A 3 8.30 -10.48 -15.67
CA ILE A 3 7.26 -10.72 -14.69
C ILE A 3 7.44 -9.74 -13.55
N LEU A 4 6.44 -8.90 -13.30
CA LEU A 4 6.39 -7.98 -12.16
C LEU A 4 5.52 -8.60 -11.06
N ARG A 5 6.10 -8.81 -9.88
CA ARG A 5 5.36 -9.33 -8.73
C ARG A 5 4.99 -8.18 -7.81
N LEU A 6 3.69 -7.98 -7.63
CA LEU A 6 3.12 -6.91 -6.82
C LEU A 6 2.52 -7.47 -5.54
N PRO A 7 2.79 -6.88 -4.38
CA PRO A 7 2.12 -7.21 -3.11
C PRO A 7 0.77 -6.47 -2.98
N GLY A 8 0.33 -6.19 -1.77
CA GLY A 8 -0.85 -5.38 -1.51
C GLY A 8 -0.73 -3.97 -2.10
N ILE A 9 -1.60 -3.64 -3.06
CA ILE A 9 -1.60 -2.35 -3.75
C ILE A 9 -2.50 -1.37 -3.00
N TYR A 10 -2.00 -0.14 -2.76
CA TYR A 10 -2.78 0.94 -2.20
C TYR A 10 -2.47 2.27 -2.91
N GLY A 11 -3.32 3.26 -2.69
CA GLY A 11 -3.20 4.61 -3.26
C GLY A 11 -4.46 5.43 -2.98
N PRO A 12 -4.58 6.64 -3.56
CA PRO A 12 -5.75 7.49 -3.43
C PRO A 12 -7.03 6.75 -3.83
N GLY A 13 -8.09 6.86 -3.03
CA GLY A 13 -9.35 6.15 -3.23
C GLY A 13 -9.34 4.65 -2.89
N ARG A 14 -8.17 4.05 -2.63
CA ARG A 14 -8.00 2.63 -2.28
C ARG A 14 -6.95 2.46 -1.18
N SER A 15 -7.26 2.90 0.00
CA SER A 15 -6.37 2.80 1.16
C SER A 15 -7.14 2.47 2.44
N VAL A 16 -6.44 2.33 3.54
CA VAL A 16 -7.07 2.18 4.87
C VAL A 16 -7.90 3.39 5.27
N LEU A 17 -7.61 4.59 4.72
CA LEU A 17 -8.42 5.78 4.93
C LEU A 17 -9.85 5.59 4.45
N ASN A 18 -10.04 4.92 3.32
CA ASN A 18 -11.37 4.61 2.79
C ASN A 18 -12.13 3.61 3.68
N THR A 19 -11.44 2.59 4.20
CA THR A 19 -12.08 1.62 5.11
C THR A 19 -12.41 2.24 6.46
N LEU A 20 -11.59 3.18 6.97
CA LEU A 20 -11.87 3.97 8.16
C LEU A 20 -13.09 4.88 7.96
N LYS A 21 -13.14 5.66 6.86
CA LYS A 21 -14.31 6.50 6.50
C LYS A 21 -15.62 5.71 6.45
N GLN A 22 -15.54 4.44 6.05
CA GLN A 22 -16.70 3.55 5.93
C GLN A 22 -17.02 2.76 7.21
N GLY A 23 -16.27 2.98 8.31
CA GLY A 23 -16.46 2.23 9.55
C GLY A 23 -16.17 0.73 9.46
N ARG A 24 -15.41 0.29 8.44
CA ARG A 24 -15.10 -1.13 8.16
C ARG A 24 -13.68 -1.54 8.52
N ALA A 25 -12.87 -0.60 9.00
CA ALA A 25 -11.50 -0.90 9.38
C ALA A 25 -11.48 -1.76 10.66
N ARG A 26 -10.60 -2.75 10.68
CA ARG A 26 -10.41 -3.67 11.82
C ARG A 26 -8.93 -3.78 12.14
N VAL A 27 -8.54 -3.48 13.36
CA VAL A 27 -7.17 -3.68 13.85
C VAL A 27 -7.05 -5.12 14.35
N ILE A 28 -6.48 -5.99 13.52
CA ILE A 28 -6.32 -7.40 13.86
C ILE A 28 -4.86 -7.64 14.23
N HIS A 29 -4.65 -8.17 15.44
CA HIS A 29 -3.35 -8.57 15.95
C HIS A 29 -3.11 -10.05 15.71
N LYS A 30 -2.02 -10.36 15.01
CA LYS A 30 -1.44 -11.69 14.88
C LYS A 30 0.07 -11.56 15.06
N PRO A 31 0.67 -12.22 16.06
CA PRO A 31 2.10 -12.10 16.32
C PRO A 31 2.95 -12.34 15.07
N ASP A 32 3.98 -11.50 14.89
CA ASP A 32 4.96 -11.58 13.79
C ASP A 32 4.40 -11.45 12.37
N GLN A 33 3.08 -11.29 12.20
CA GLN A 33 2.44 -11.17 10.89
C GLN A 33 2.69 -9.79 10.30
N VAL A 34 3.29 -9.78 9.11
CA VAL A 34 3.47 -8.56 8.30
C VAL A 34 2.96 -8.76 6.88
N PHE A 35 2.69 -7.64 6.21
CA PHE A 35 2.29 -7.61 4.81
C PHE A 35 3.18 -6.63 4.06
N CYS A 36 3.67 -7.05 2.89
CA CYS A 36 4.33 -6.16 1.94
C CYS A 36 3.28 -5.37 1.17
N ARG A 37 3.66 -4.16 0.75
CA ARG A 37 2.78 -3.23 0.03
C ARG A 37 3.53 -2.49 -1.05
N ILE A 38 2.77 -1.80 -1.89
CA ILE A 38 3.30 -0.86 -2.86
C ILE A 38 2.26 0.21 -3.18
N HIS A 39 2.70 1.44 -3.27
CA HIS A 39 1.86 2.55 -3.73
C HIS A 39 1.65 2.48 -5.23
N VAL A 40 0.46 2.83 -5.70
CA VAL A 40 0.10 2.73 -7.13
C VAL A 40 0.99 3.57 -8.04
N GLU A 41 1.44 4.74 -7.59
CA GLU A 41 2.35 5.60 -8.36
C GLU A 41 3.74 4.97 -8.51
N ASP A 42 4.23 4.27 -7.49
CA ASP A 42 5.48 3.52 -7.58
C ASP A 42 5.39 2.34 -8.55
N ILE A 43 4.21 1.74 -8.71
CA ILE A 43 3.99 0.74 -9.76
C ILE A 43 4.16 1.39 -11.14
N ALA A 44 3.50 2.52 -11.37
CA ALA A 44 3.58 3.24 -12.64
C ALA A 44 5.01 3.68 -12.95
N GLY A 45 5.68 4.32 -11.98
CA GLY A 45 7.06 4.76 -12.11
C GLY A 45 8.03 3.61 -12.35
N ALA A 46 7.90 2.52 -11.61
CA ALA A 46 8.73 1.32 -11.80
C ALA A 46 8.51 0.69 -13.19
N CYS A 47 7.28 0.63 -13.69
CA CYS A 47 7.00 0.14 -15.03
C CYS A 47 7.72 0.98 -16.10
N LEU A 48 7.61 2.30 -16.05
CA LEU A 48 8.30 3.21 -16.97
C LEU A 48 9.82 3.06 -16.89
N HIS A 49 10.36 3.00 -15.66
CA HIS A 49 11.78 2.78 -15.42
C HIS A 49 12.27 1.44 -16.01
N LEU A 50 11.53 0.35 -15.79
CA LEU A 50 11.88 -0.98 -16.32
C LEU A 50 11.80 -1.04 -17.84
N MET A 51 10.84 -0.33 -18.45
CA MET A 51 10.79 -0.19 -19.92
C MET A 51 12.05 0.52 -20.46
N HIS A 52 12.47 1.60 -19.79
CA HIS A 52 13.71 2.31 -20.16
C HIS A 52 14.94 1.41 -19.97
N ARG A 53 15.06 0.68 -18.84
CA ARG A 53 16.16 -0.27 -18.61
C ARG A 53 16.16 -1.40 -19.64
N ALA A 54 14.97 -1.87 -20.03
CA ALA A 54 14.84 -2.91 -21.06
C ALA A 54 15.33 -2.44 -22.44
N SER A 55 15.14 -1.16 -22.80
CA SER A 55 15.69 -0.59 -24.05
C SER A 55 17.22 -0.53 -24.03
N GLN A 56 17.83 -0.49 -22.84
CA GLN A 56 19.27 -0.53 -22.61
C GLN A 56 19.84 -1.98 -22.48
N GLY A 57 19.03 -2.99 -22.77
CA GLY A 57 19.44 -4.39 -22.66
C GLY A 57 19.31 -5.04 -21.29
N GLN A 58 18.87 -4.29 -20.26
CA GLN A 58 18.68 -4.80 -18.90
C GLN A 58 17.25 -5.33 -18.73
N ARG A 59 17.09 -6.63 -18.91
CA ARG A 59 15.77 -7.31 -18.92
C ARG A 59 15.72 -8.45 -17.91
N PRO A 60 15.70 -8.20 -16.59
CA PRO A 60 15.56 -9.27 -15.62
C PRO A 60 14.20 -9.97 -15.80
N GLU A 61 14.18 -11.29 -15.69
CA GLU A 61 12.98 -12.09 -15.90
C GLU A 61 11.89 -11.77 -14.86
N VAL A 62 12.28 -11.62 -13.59
CA VAL A 62 11.36 -11.36 -12.48
C VAL A 62 11.84 -10.19 -11.66
N VAL A 63 10.93 -9.23 -11.38
CA VAL A 63 11.17 -8.09 -10.48
C VAL A 63 10.04 -8.00 -9.47
N ASN A 64 10.39 -7.96 -8.19
CA ASN A 64 9.44 -7.62 -7.13
C ASN A 64 9.36 -6.10 -7.00
N ILE A 65 8.15 -5.55 -7.08
CA ILE A 65 7.89 -4.13 -6.89
C ILE A 65 7.13 -3.99 -5.56
N CYS A 66 7.85 -3.67 -4.51
CA CYS A 66 7.30 -3.42 -3.17
C CYS A 66 8.07 -2.32 -2.47
N ASP A 67 7.45 -1.72 -1.46
CA ASP A 67 8.09 -0.74 -0.58
C ASP A 67 9.18 -1.38 0.30
N ASN A 68 9.84 -0.55 1.11
CA ASN A 68 10.96 -0.99 1.94
C ASN A 68 10.52 -1.58 3.29
N ARG A 69 9.22 -1.47 3.65
CA ARG A 69 8.79 -1.74 5.02
C ARG A 69 7.56 -2.64 5.11
N PRO A 70 7.74 -3.98 5.11
CA PRO A 70 6.69 -4.88 5.53
C PRO A 70 6.20 -4.51 6.93
N ALA A 71 4.88 -4.41 7.14
CA ALA A 71 4.31 -3.98 8.41
C ALA A 71 3.00 -4.72 8.73
N PRO A 72 2.63 -4.84 10.03
CA PRO A 72 1.32 -5.31 10.42
C PRO A 72 0.20 -4.45 9.82
N SER A 73 -0.95 -5.05 9.52
CA SER A 73 -2.10 -4.30 8.97
C SER A 73 -2.64 -3.26 9.95
N GLY A 74 -2.54 -3.54 11.24
CA GLY A 74 -2.97 -2.64 12.31
C GLY A 74 -2.22 -1.31 12.34
N ASP A 75 -0.93 -1.31 11.98
CA ASP A 75 -0.11 -0.08 11.99
C ASP A 75 -0.62 0.95 10.98
N LEU A 76 -1.04 0.49 9.79
CA LEU A 76 -1.62 1.37 8.78
C LEU A 76 -2.95 1.97 9.24
N ILE A 77 -3.76 1.15 9.91
CA ILE A 77 -5.08 1.58 10.41
C ILE A 77 -4.90 2.60 11.53
N ARG A 78 -3.94 2.37 12.46
CA ARG A 78 -3.62 3.32 13.53
C ARG A 78 -3.10 4.65 12.96
N LEU A 79 -2.20 4.59 11.98
CA LEU A 79 -1.71 5.80 11.31
C LEU A 79 -2.85 6.51 10.57
N GLY A 80 -3.67 5.80 9.82
CA GLY A 80 -4.83 6.37 9.12
C GLY A 80 -5.81 7.05 10.08
N ALA A 81 -6.14 6.42 11.21
CA ALA A 81 -6.98 7.00 12.25
C ALA A 81 -6.37 8.28 12.84
N SER A 82 -5.05 8.28 13.09
CA SER A 82 -4.32 9.47 13.55
C SER A 82 -4.37 10.62 12.54
N LEU A 83 -4.18 10.34 11.25
CA LEU A 83 -4.28 11.34 10.19
C LEU A 83 -5.70 11.95 10.10
N MET A 84 -6.71 11.14 10.38
CA MET A 84 -8.11 11.56 10.40
C MET A 84 -8.55 12.18 11.75
N ASN A 85 -7.60 12.33 12.69
CA ASN A 85 -7.86 12.84 14.04
C ASN A 85 -9.00 12.11 14.77
N GLN A 86 -9.03 10.77 14.65
CA GLN A 86 -10.02 9.91 15.31
C GLN A 86 -9.33 8.73 16.02
N PRO A 87 -9.97 8.14 17.06
CA PRO A 87 -9.43 6.95 17.70
C PRO A 87 -9.43 5.77 16.73
N PRO A 88 -8.38 4.92 16.75
CA PRO A 88 -8.39 3.70 15.98
C PRO A 88 -9.46 2.72 16.51
N PRO A 89 -9.97 1.81 15.65
CA PRO A 89 -10.80 0.70 16.11
C PRO A 89 -10.12 -0.11 17.20
N ALA A 90 -10.92 -0.75 18.05
CA ALA A 90 -10.41 -1.65 19.07
C ALA A 90 -9.61 -2.80 18.41
N GLU A 91 -8.55 -3.23 19.09
CA GLU A 91 -7.73 -4.34 18.63
C GLU A 91 -8.45 -5.66 18.87
N GLU A 92 -8.44 -6.52 17.86
CA GLU A 92 -9.03 -7.87 17.88
C GLU A 92 -7.93 -8.92 17.76
N CYS A 93 -8.04 -10.02 18.49
CA CYS A 93 -7.18 -11.18 18.32
C CYS A 93 -7.51 -11.87 16.97
N PHE A 94 -6.47 -12.34 16.26
CA PHE A 94 -6.65 -13.02 14.98
C PHE A 94 -7.55 -14.25 15.08
N GLU A 95 -7.45 -15.05 16.14
CA GLU A 95 -8.25 -16.27 16.29
C GLU A 95 -9.76 -15.98 16.42
N GLU A 96 -10.12 -14.85 17.02
CA GLU A 96 -11.52 -14.37 17.09
C GLU A 96 -11.95 -13.79 15.73
N ALA A 97 -11.13 -12.90 15.17
CA ALA A 97 -11.39 -12.26 13.91
C ALA A 97 -11.56 -13.24 12.74
N LYS A 98 -10.80 -14.34 12.75
CA LYS A 98 -10.79 -15.41 11.75
C LYS A 98 -12.14 -16.09 11.57
N GLN A 99 -12.96 -16.16 12.62
CA GLN A 99 -14.27 -16.83 12.57
C GLN A 99 -15.22 -16.13 11.58
N GLY A 100 -15.14 -14.79 11.48
CA GLY A 100 -15.96 -13.99 10.56
C GLY A 100 -15.30 -13.73 9.19
N MET A 101 -14.11 -14.27 8.93
CA MET A 101 -13.41 -14.02 7.67
C MET A 101 -13.88 -14.96 6.55
N SER A 102 -13.96 -14.42 5.32
CA SER A 102 -14.09 -15.22 4.11
C SER A 102 -12.87 -16.14 3.91
N ALA A 103 -13.01 -17.20 3.11
CA ALA A 103 -11.90 -18.10 2.77
C ALA A 103 -10.73 -17.33 2.13
N MET A 104 -11.03 -16.35 1.26
CA MET A 104 -10.02 -15.49 0.65
C MET A 104 -9.31 -14.62 1.70
N ALA A 105 -10.03 -13.97 2.61
CA ALA A 105 -9.40 -13.18 3.67
C ALA A 105 -8.48 -14.04 4.53
N ARG A 106 -8.92 -15.25 4.92
CA ARG A 106 -8.09 -16.20 5.69
C ARG A 106 -6.81 -16.60 4.96
N SER A 107 -6.85 -16.78 3.63
CA SER A 107 -5.67 -17.14 2.86
C SER A 107 -4.59 -16.05 2.90
N PHE A 108 -4.95 -14.76 2.94
CA PHE A 108 -3.98 -13.67 3.12
C PHE A 108 -3.28 -13.72 4.48
N TRP A 109 -3.95 -14.22 5.52
CA TRP A 109 -3.39 -14.34 6.85
C TRP A 109 -2.63 -15.67 7.10
N SER A 110 -2.73 -16.63 6.18
CA SER A 110 -1.98 -17.89 6.29
C SER A 110 -0.51 -17.73 5.92
N ASP A 111 -0.20 -16.76 5.07
CA ASP A 111 1.16 -16.47 4.61
C ASP A 111 1.76 -15.28 5.38
N ASN A 112 3.06 -15.36 5.68
CA ASN A 112 3.83 -14.26 6.27
C ASN A 112 5.06 -13.99 5.39
N ARG A 113 4.84 -13.30 4.28
CA ARG A 113 5.87 -13.07 3.28
C ARG A 113 6.56 -11.74 3.50
N ARG A 114 7.90 -11.78 3.55
CA ARG A 114 8.75 -10.59 3.45
C ARG A 114 9.43 -10.62 2.09
N VAL A 115 8.99 -9.73 1.20
CA VAL A 115 9.45 -9.68 -0.20
C VAL A 115 10.55 -8.65 -0.32
N SER A 116 11.67 -9.02 -0.96
CA SER A 116 12.79 -8.12 -1.20
C SER A 116 12.62 -7.38 -2.53
N ASN A 117 12.81 -6.05 -2.50
CA ASN A 117 12.84 -5.17 -3.66
C ASN A 117 14.26 -4.79 -4.11
N GLN A 118 15.29 -5.44 -3.54
CA GLN A 118 16.70 -5.06 -3.78
C GLN A 118 17.07 -5.05 -5.27
N ARG A 119 16.51 -5.96 -6.08
CA ARG A 119 16.75 -5.96 -7.52
C ARG A 119 16.25 -4.68 -8.17
N LEU A 120 15.05 -4.23 -7.82
CA LEU A 120 14.47 -2.99 -8.33
C LEU A 120 15.31 -1.77 -7.94
N ILE A 121 15.65 -1.66 -6.66
CA ILE A 121 16.29 -0.47 -6.10
C ILE A 121 17.80 -0.46 -6.36
N ARG A 122 18.52 -1.54 -5.96
CA ARG A 122 20.00 -1.54 -6.01
C ARG A 122 20.54 -1.93 -7.37
N THR A 123 19.92 -2.91 -8.05
CA THR A 123 20.44 -3.41 -9.32
C THR A 123 19.95 -2.58 -10.51
N LEU A 124 18.67 -2.19 -10.50
CA LEU A 124 18.04 -1.46 -11.59
C LEU A 124 18.00 0.05 -11.33
N GLY A 125 18.22 0.51 -10.11
CA GLY A 125 18.36 1.91 -9.76
C GLY A 125 17.05 2.69 -9.73
N TYR A 126 15.92 2.03 -9.43
CA TYR A 126 14.65 2.74 -9.23
C TYR A 126 14.60 3.33 -7.83
N GLU A 127 14.21 4.59 -7.73
CA GLU A 127 13.99 5.29 -6.47
C GLU A 127 12.49 5.37 -6.19
N LEU A 128 12.06 4.83 -5.04
CA LEU A 128 10.66 4.83 -4.62
C LEU A 128 10.22 6.25 -4.24
N LEU A 129 9.09 6.68 -4.78
CA LEU A 129 8.40 7.91 -4.36
C LEU A 129 7.81 7.75 -2.95
N HIS A 130 7.30 6.56 -2.66
CA HIS A 130 6.72 6.20 -1.37
C HIS A 130 7.50 5.02 -0.77
N PRO A 131 8.65 5.29 -0.10
CA PRO A 131 9.56 4.25 0.38
C PRO A 131 8.95 3.36 1.46
N ASP A 132 7.89 3.83 2.13
CA ASP A 132 7.12 3.06 3.12
C ASP A 132 5.65 3.53 3.16
N PHE A 133 4.84 2.78 3.89
CA PHE A 133 3.41 3.06 4.02
C PHE A 133 3.11 4.38 4.75
N GLU A 134 4.01 4.90 5.59
CA GLU A 134 3.79 6.15 6.31
C GLU A 134 3.80 7.33 5.34
N VAL A 135 4.80 7.36 4.46
CA VAL A 135 4.89 8.36 3.38
C VAL A 135 3.69 8.23 2.44
N GLY A 136 3.39 7.02 1.98
CA GLY A 136 2.30 6.80 1.04
C GLY A 136 0.90 7.09 1.60
N LEU A 137 0.63 6.80 2.88
CA LEU A 137 -0.66 7.15 3.49
C LEU A 137 -0.83 8.65 3.72
N ARG A 138 0.25 9.37 4.06
CA ARG A 138 0.21 10.83 4.18
C ARG A 138 -0.08 11.47 2.83
N ASP A 139 0.52 10.95 1.76
CA ASP A 139 0.23 11.40 0.41
C ASP A 139 -1.24 11.12 0.03
N CYS A 140 -1.75 9.91 0.25
CA CYS A 140 -3.16 9.58 0.04
C CYS A 140 -4.10 10.54 0.80
N TRP A 141 -3.75 10.89 2.05
CA TRP A 141 -4.53 11.81 2.86
C TRP A 141 -4.57 13.22 2.26
N GLN A 142 -3.42 13.73 1.82
CA GLN A 142 -3.31 15.04 1.18
C GLN A 142 -4.09 15.09 -0.13
N GLN A 143 -3.96 14.07 -0.98
CA GLN A 143 -4.70 13.99 -2.24
C GLN A 143 -6.22 13.87 -2.03
N ASP A 144 -6.65 13.11 -1.03
CA ASP A 144 -8.07 13.01 -0.66
C ASP A 144 -8.64 14.37 -0.20
N ALA A 145 -7.84 15.17 0.53
CA ALA A 145 -8.25 16.51 0.97
C ALA A 145 -8.40 17.47 -0.22
N LEU A 146 -7.42 17.48 -1.13
CA LEU A 146 -7.48 18.31 -2.35
C LEU A 146 -8.67 17.97 -3.25
N ASN A 147 -9.04 16.69 -3.32
CA ASN A 147 -10.20 16.25 -4.13
C ASN A 147 -11.55 16.56 -3.47
N GLN A 148 -11.58 16.94 -2.17
CA GLN A 148 -12.79 17.30 -1.43
C GLN A 148 -13.04 18.82 -1.42
N GLU A 149 -12.04 19.65 -1.77
CA GLU A 149 -12.28 21.07 -1.99
C GLU A 149 -13.20 21.24 -3.20
N PRO A 150 -14.31 22.01 -3.07
CA PRO A 150 -15.19 22.28 -4.21
C PRO A 150 -14.32 22.98 -5.27
N LYS A 151 -14.33 22.45 -6.50
CA LYS A 151 -13.82 23.18 -7.64
C LYS A 151 -14.67 24.45 -7.73
N GLU A 152 -14.18 25.57 -7.21
CA GLU A 152 -14.81 26.85 -7.43
C GLU A 152 -14.99 27.00 -8.93
N THR A 153 -16.26 27.06 -9.30
CA THR A 153 -16.74 27.27 -10.65
C THR A 153 -16.08 28.54 -11.21
N LEU A 154 -15.08 28.38 -12.06
CA LEU A 154 -14.72 29.41 -13.04
C LEU A 154 -15.88 29.51 -14.04
N ALA A 155 -16.99 30.05 -13.56
CA ALA A 155 -18.07 30.55 -14.41
C ALA A 155 -18.08 32.07 -14.25
N HIS A 156 -17.93 32.73 -15.37
CA HIS A 156 -18.06 34.16 -15.66
C HIS A 156 -16.77 34.98 -15.71
N GLN A 157 -16.22 35.13 -16.89
CA GLN A 157 -16.45 36.35 -17.68
C GLN A 157 -16.14 36.09 -19.14
#